data_cefea50c7886b5d2553ba55c9470a390
#
_entry.id   cefea50c7886b5d2553ba55c9470a390
#
_cell.length_a   1.000
_cell.length_b   1.000
_cell.length_c   1.000
_cell.angle_alpha   90.00
_cell.angle_beta   90.00
_cell.angle_gamma   90.00
#
_symmetry.space_group_name_H-M   'P 1'
#
loop_
_entity.id
_entity.type
_entity.pdbx_description
1 polymer ?
#
loop_
_entity_poly.entity_id
_entity_poly.type
_entity_poly.pdbx_seq_one_letter_code
_entity_poly.pdbx_strand_id
1 'polypeptide(L)'
;GIRDSACLVGSEMCIRDRPWGTGQAVLACKGIIKEPFAVINADDYYGKEAFVQLHDFLQGYTPDKSGDLAMAGFVLKNTLSDNGAVTRGICQMNDAHYLTGVLETSGIEKTADGAAAGGKSIDTDSLVSMNMWALTPEFVDLLDAGFVEFFEKAEPANPLKAEYLLPIYIDELLHAGKVSVKVLPTHDKWFGVTYAEDKQTVIDSFAKLVADGVYKKDLFSDLKK
;
A
#
# COMPACT_ATOMS: atom_id res chain seq x y z
N GLY A 1 7.16 -2.60 -21.87
CA GLY A 1 8.27 -2.25 -21.01
C GLY A 1 8.60 -0.79 -21.17
N ILE A 2 8.30 0.00 -20.17
CA ILE A 2 8.76 1.39 -20.08
C ILE A 2 10.26 1.28 -19.80
N ARG A 3 11.08 1.59 -20.78
CA ARG A 3 12.51 1.77 -20.58
C ARG A 3 12.69 3.09 -19.86
N ASP A 4 13.19 3.03 -18.64
CA ASP A 4 13.53 4.20 -17.85
C ASP A 4 14.45 5.13 -18.64
N SER A 5 13.97 6.30 -18.96
CA SER A 5 14.77 7.32 -19.65
C SER A 5 15.95 7.84 -18.80
N ALA A 6 15.94 7.58 -17.51
CA ALA A 6 17.05 7.87 -16.62
C ALA A 6 18.29 6.99 -16.88
N CYS A 7 18.13 5.84 -17.53
CA CYS A 7 19.24 4.98 -17.96
C CYS A 7 19.89 5.41 -19.29
N LEU A 8 19.43 6.48 -19.92
CA LEU A 8 19.91 6.90 -21.26
C LEU A 8 20.96 8.01 -21.25
N VAL A 9 21.36 8.52 -20.11
CA VAL A 9 22.42 9.52 -20.04
C VAL A 9 23.78 8.84 -19.80
N GLY A 10 24.31 8.33 -20.90
CA GLY A 10 25.75 8.18 -21.18
C GLY A 10 26.56 7.56 -20.07
N SER A 11 26.39 6.30 -19.80
CA SER A 11 27.48 5.42 -19.37
C SER A 11 26.95 4.02 -19.07
N GLU A 12 27.77 3.09 -19.19
CA GLU A 12 27.91 1.72 -18.70
C GLU A 12 27.20 1.37 -17.39
N MET A 13 26.34 2.19 -16.79
CA MET A 13 25.95 2.16 -15.39
C MET A 13 24.48 1.89 -15.11
N CYS A 14 23.72 1.37 -16.06
CA CYS A 14 22.49 0.67 -15.68
C CYS A 14 22.82 -0.76 -15.24
N ILE A 15 23.43 -0.87 -14.09
CA ILE A 15 23.72 -2.15 -13.43
C ILE A 15 22.42 -2.85 -13.03
N ARG A 16 21.29 -2.10 -13.02
CA ARG A 16 19.99 -2.59 -12.57
C ARG A 16 18.96 -2.53 -13.67
N ASP A 17 18.31 -3.66 -13.94
CA ASP A 17 17.32 -3.87 -14.98
C ASP A 17 15.86 -3.79 -14.48
N ARG A 18 15.64 -3.38 -13.23
CA ARG A 18 14.33 -3.31 -12.59
C ARG A 18 14.16 -2.05 -11.73
N PRO A 19 12.91 -1.61 -11.47
CA PRO A 19 12.62 -0.46 -10.60
C PRO A 19 13.19 -0.61 -9.19
N TRP A 20 13.40 0.52 -8.53
CA TRP A 20 13.95 0.59 -7.17
C TRP A 20 12.90 0.40 -6.07
N GLY A 21 11.70 -0.04 -6.38
CA GLY A 21 10.64 -0.30 -5.42
C GLY A 21 9.48 0.69 -5.49
N THR A 22 8.50 0.52 -4.58
CA THR A 22 7.23 1.25 -4.61
C THR A 22 7.38 2.75 -4.33
N GLY A 23 8.34 3.16 -3.50
CA GLY A 23 8.63 4.58 -3.27
C GLY A 23 9.16 5.28 -4.51
N GLN A 24 10.08 4.63 -5.26
CA GLN A 24 10.60 5.17 -6.51
C GLN A 24 9.50 5.21 -7.61
N ALA A 25 8.58 4.26 -7.62
CA ALA A 25 7.47 4.28 -8.56
C ALA A 25 6.55 5.51 -8.35
N VAL A 26 6.28 5.88 -7.09
CA VAL A 26 5.53 7.11 -6.77
C VAL A 26 6.37 8.35 -7.12
N LEU A 27 7.66 8.34 -6.79
CA LEU A 27 8.59 9.44 -7.11
C LEU A 27 8.65 9.73 -8.62
N ALA A 28 8.52 8.71 -9.48
CA ALA A 28 8.50 8.89 -10.93
C ALA A 28 7.35 9.80 -11.42
N CYS A 29 6.33 10.04 -10.59
CA CYS A 29 5.25 10.99 -10.85
C CYS A 29 5.56 12.43 -10.41
N LYS A 30 6.80 12.71 -9.93
CA LYS A 30 7.22 14.07 -9.58
C LYS A 30 7.05 15.04 -10.73
N GLY A 31 6.50 16.21 -10.42
CA GLY A 31 6.18 17.22 -11.42
C GLY A 31 4.82 17.03 -12.13
N ILE A 32 4.22 15.84 -12.04
CA ILE A 32 2.88 15.54 -12.58
C ILE A 32 1.82 15.70 -11.49
N ILE A 33 2.04 15.10 -10.33
CA ILE A 33 1.13 15.16 -9.17
C ILE A 33 1.13 16.58 -8.62
N LYS A 34 -0.05 17.20 -8.55
CA LYS A 34 -0.29 18.57 -8.04
C LYS A 34 -1.37 18.63 -6.97
N GLU A 35 -2.10 17.55 -6.78
CA GLU A 35 -3.24 17.44 -5.88
C GLU A 35 -3.03 16.26 -4.92
N PRO A 36 -3.73 16.21 -3.78
CA PRO A 36 -3.74 15.03 -2.92
C PRO A 36 -4.13 13.78 -3.70
N PHE A 37 -3.50 12.67 -3.42
CA PHE A 37 -3.63 11.47 -4.23
C PHE A 37 -3.63 10.19 -3.39
N ALA A 38 -4.18 9.13 -3.95
CA ALA A 38 -4.12 7.79 -3.38
C ALA A 38 -3.08 6.94 -4.12
N VAL A 39 -2.40 6.08 -3.36
CA VAL A 39 -1.50 5.04 -3.88
C VAL A 39 -2.08 3.68 -3.55
N ILE A 40 -2.17 2.82 -4.55
CA ILE A 40 -2.66 1.44 -4.43
C ILE A 40 -1.78 0.51 -5.25
N ASN A 41 -1.80 -0.78 -4.94
CA ASN A 41 -1.27 -1.79 -5.84
C ASN A 41 -2.26 -2.02 -6.98
N ALA A 42 -1.78 -2.16 -8.21
CA ALA A 42 -2.63 -2.26 -9.40
C ALA A 42 -3.30 -3.64 -9.57
N ASP A 43 -2.83 -4.64 -8.86
CA ASP A 43 -3.27 -6.04 -8.91
C ASP A 43 -4.09 -6.48 -7.69
N ASP A 44 -4.42 -5.54 -6.80
CA ASP A 44 -5.20 -5.78 -5.59
C ASP A 44 -6.63 -5.22 -5.70
N TYR A 45 -7.58 -5.92 -5.09
CA TYR A 45 -8.94 -5.43 -4.85
C TYR A 45 -9.08 -4.93 -3.41
N TYR A 46 -9.52 -3.69 -3.25
CA TYR A 46 -9.59 -3.00 -1.96
C TYR A 46 -11.03 -2.74 -1.44
N GLY A 47 -12.05 -3.13 -2.21
CA GLY A 47 -13.45 -2.79 -1.88
C GLY A 47 -13.83 -1.36 -2.24
N LYS A 48 -15.00 -0.91 -1.78
CA LYS A 48 -15.50 0.44 -2.04
C LYS A 48 -15.36 1.38 -0.85
N GLU A 49 -15.55 0.87 0.37
CA GLU A 49 -15.51 1.67 1.60
C GLU A 49 -14.14 2.32 1.78
N ALA A 50 -13.07 1.54 1.57
CA ALA A 50 -11.71 2.06 1.68
C ALA A 50 -11.44 3.25 0.75
N PHE A 51 -11.91 3.20 -0.50
CA PHE A 51 -11.77 4.33 -1.44
C PHE A 51 -12.57 5.56 -1.00
N VAL A 52 -13.79 5.38 -0.49
CA VAL A 52 -14.61 6.48 0.02
C VAL A 52 -13.91 7.15 1.20
N GLN A 53 -13.40 6.37 2.14
CA GLN A 53 -12.71 6.89 3.32
C GLN A 53 -11.43 7.66 2.96
N LEU A 54 -10.62 7.13 2.02
CA LEU A 54 -9.44 7.83 1.53
C LEU A 54 -9.82 9.14 0.81
N HIS A 55 -10.82 9.10 -0.05
CA HIS A 55 -11.33 10.29 -0.76
C HIS A 55 -11.77 11.37 0.22
N ASP A 56 -12.60 11.00 1.21
CA ASP A 56 -13.11 11.96 2.20
C ASP A 56 -11.97 12.56 3.04
N PHE A 57 -10.96 11.77 3.38
CA PHE A 57 -9.77 12.26 4.04
C PHE A 57 -9.01 13.27 3.16
N LEU A 58 -8.77 12.92 1.89
CA LEU A 58 -8.04 13.78 0.94
C LEU A 58 -8.78 15.08 0.61
N GLN A 59 -10.12 15.09 0.64
CA GLN A 59 -10.90 16.32 0.51
C GLN A 59 -10.67 17.32 1.65
N GLY A 60 -10.25 16.86 2.81
CA GLY A 60 -9.90 17.70 3.96
C GLY A 60 -8.49 18.30 3.90
N TYR A 61 -7.75 18.05 2.83
CA TYR A 61 -6.39 18.56 2.67
C TYR A 61 -6.36 20.08 2.55
N THR A 62 -5.36 20.65 3.21
CA THR A 62 -4.95 22.06 3.09
C THR A 62 -3.43 22.12 3.19
N PRO A 63 -2.74 23.10 2.59
CA PRO A 63 -1.26 23.16 2.57
C PRO A 63 -0.58 23.13 3.94
N ASP A 64 -1.25 23.62 4.99
CA ASP A 64 -0.79 23.57 6.38
C ASP A 64 -0.83 22.15 6.97
N LYS A 65 -1.53 21.22 6.31
CA LYS A 65 -1.62 19.80 6.66
C LYS A 65 -0.81 18.90 5.73
N SER A 66 0.22 19.42 5.11
CA SER A 66 1.06 18.69 4.15
C SER A 66 1.72 17.43 4.74
N GLY A 67 1.93 17.36 6.04
CA GLY A 67 2.44 16.20 6.77
C GLY A 67 1.36 15.21 7.24
N ASP A 68 0.07 15.53 7.06
CA ASP A 68 -1.03 14.65 7.47
C ASP A 68 -1.33 13.66 6.34
N LEU A 69 -0.98 12.41 6.57
CA LEU A 69 -1.21 11.29 5.68
C LEU A 69 -2.28 10.36 6.25
N ALA A 70 -2.80 9.46 5.42
CA ALA A 70 -3.64 8.37 5.92
C ALA A 70 -3.35 7.06 5.19
N MET A 71 -3.81 5.98 5.79
CA MET A 71 -3.83 4.65 5.17
C MET A 71 -5.14 3.94 5.49
N ALA A 72 -5.61 3.10 4.57
CA ALA A 72 -6.68 2.16 4.88
C ALA A 72 -6.15 1.02 5.75
N GLY A 73 -6.79 0.81 6.90
CA GLY A 73 -6.51 -0.30 7.81
C GLY A 73 -7.54 -1.41 7.60
N PHE A 74 -7.10 -2.53 7.03
CA PHE A 74 -7.96 -3.68 6.79
C PHE A 74 -7.98 -4.60 7.99
N VAL A 75 -9.14 -5.15 8.33
CA VAL A 75 -9.24 -6.16 9.38
C VAL A 75 -8.52 -7.43 8.92
N LEU A 76 -7.59 -7.93 9.70
CA LEU A 76 -6.70 -9.05 9.34
C LEU A 76 -7.45 -10.25 8.75
N LYS A 77 -8.55 -10.68 9.40
CA LYS A 77 -9.35 -11.81 8.91
C LYS A 77 -9.89 -11.66 7.50
N ASN A 78 -10.05 -10.41 7.02
CA ASN A 78 -10.52 -10.10 5.67
C ASN A 78 -9.39 -10.08 4.62
N THR A 79 -8.16 -10.38 5.02
CA THR A 79 -6.96 -10.34 4.14
C THR A 79 -6.19 -11.66 4.10
N LEU A 80 -6.70 -12.70 4.76
CA LEU A 80 -6.04 -14.00 4.83
C LEU A 80 -6.34 -14.83 3.57
N SER A 81 -5.37 -15.64 3.14
CA SER A 81 -5.54 -16.63 2.08
C SER A 81 -5.97 -17.98 2.65
N ASP A 82 -6.77 -18.72 1.90
CA ASP A 82 -7.10 -20.12 2.19
C ASP A 82 -6.03 -21.08 1.65
N ASN A 83 -5.12 -20.58 0.79
CA ASN A 83 -4.16 -21.38 0.04
C ASN A 83 -2.75 -21.38 0.65
N GLY A 84 -2.51 -20.59 1.71
CA GLY A 84 -1.21 -20.57 2.37
C GLY A 84 -1.00 -19.39 3.29
N ALA A 85 0.19 -19.37 3.88
CA ALA A 85 0.62 -18.31 4.78
C ALA A 85 0.80 -16.97 4.05
N VAL A 86 0.48 -15.88 4.75
CA VAL A 86 0.65 -14.52 4.24
C VAL A 86 1.56 -13.69 5.15
N THR A 87 2.11 -12.61 4.62
CA THR A 87 2.82 -11.59 5.39
C THR A 87 1.98 -10.33 5.45
N ARG A 88 1.82 -9.74 6.64
CA ARG A 88 1.03 -8.50 6.84
C ARG A 88 1.74 -7.55 7.80
N GLY A 89 1.62 -6.26 7.51
CA GLY A 89 2.03 -5.21 8.43
C GLY A 89 0.91 -4.91 9.44
N ILE A 90 1.03 -5.43 10.66
CA ILE A 90 0.04 -5.17 11.71
C ILE A 90 0.25 -3.75 12.23
N CYS A 91 -0.80 -2.93 12.16
CA CYS A 91 -0.78 -1.53 12.58
C CYS A 91 -0.75 -1.42 14.11
N GLN A 92 0.23 -0.69 14.62
CA GLN A 92 0.24 -0.21 16.00
C GLN A 92 -0.28 1.22 15.99
N MET A 93 -1.24 1.54 16.86
CA MET A 93 -1.94 2.83 16.84
C MET A 93 -2.14 3.35 18.24
N ASN A 94 -2.27 4.68 18.35
CA ASN A 94 -2.78 5.30 19.56
C ASN A 94 -4.32 5.31 19.59
N ASP A 95 -4.91 5.78 20.71
CA ASP A 95 -6.37 5.82 20.91
C ASP A 95 -7.09 6.73 19.90
N ALA A 96 -6.40 7.65 19.25
CA ALA A 96 -6.93 8.52 18.22
C ALA A 96 -6.78 7.92 16.80
N HIS A 97 -6.42 6.65 16.67
CA HIS A 97 -6.16 5.94 15.42
C HIS A 97 -5.04 6.54 14.56
N TYR A 98 -4.04 7.17 15.17
CA TYR A 98 -2.82 7.51 14.48
C TYR A 98 -1.81 6.38 14.59
N LEU A 99 -1.19 6.04 13.48
CA LEU A 99 -0.15 5.02 13.40
C LEU A 99 1.03 5.40 14.29
N THR A 100 1.52 4.46 15.06
CA THR A 100 2.73 4.59 15.89
C THR A 100 3.84 3.66 15.41
N GLY A 101 3.51 2.69 14.56
CA GLY A 101 4.43 1.77 13.95
C GLY A 101 3.71 0.66 13.18
N VAL A 102 4.45 -0.11 12.41
CA VAL A 102 3.95 -1.28 11.69
C VAL A 102 4.81 -2.47 12.05
N LEU A 103 4.18 -3.51 12.58
CA LEU A 103 4.85 -4.77 12.87
C LEU A 103 4.67 -5.73 11.69
N GLU A 104 5.70 -5.86 10.86
CA GLU A 104 5.68 -6.85 9.79
C GLU A 104 5.70 -8.27 10.35
N THR A 105 4.65 -9.02 10.07
CA THR A 105 4.45 -10.38 10.56
C THR A 105 4.30 -11.33 9.40
N SER A 106 5.26 -12.24 9.28
CA SER A 106 5.29 -13.26 8.22
C SER A 106 4.73 -14.58 8.73
N GLY A 107 4.28 -15.42 7.80
CA GLY A 107 3.80 -16.77 8.12
C GLY A 107 2.47 -16.76 8.86
N ILE A 108 1.59 -15.80 8.59
CA ILE A 108 0.23 -15.77 9.15
C ILE A 108 -0.63 -16.76 8.39
N GLU A 109 -1.16 -17.75 9.09
CA GLU A 109 -2.05 -18.78 8.55
C GLU A 109 -3.41 -18.75 9.23
N LYS A 110 -4.45 -19.11 8.49
CA LYS A 110 -5.76 -19.39 9.08
C LYS A 110 -5.69 -20.62 9.96
N THR A 111 -6.34 -20.57 11.11
CA THR A 111 -6.54 -21.72 12.01
C THR A 111 -8.02 -21.93 12.24
N ALA A 112 -8.39 -23.08 12.86
CA ALA A 112 -9.78 -23.35 13.21
C ALA A 112 -10.38 -22.26 14.13
N ASP A 113 -9.54 -21.66 14.98
CA ASP A 113 -9.95 -20.67 15.98
C ASP A 113 -9.56 -19.24 15.63
N GLY A 114 -9.10 -18.98 14.38
CA GLY A 114 -8.71 -17.62 13.97
C GLY A 114 -7.48 -17.57 13.06
N ALA A 115 -6.38 -16.99 13.55
CA ALA A 115 -5.12 -16.89 12.83
C ALA A 115 -3.92 -17.08 13.76
N ALA A 116 -2.81 -17.59 13.23
CA ALA A 116 -1.57 -17.75 13.96
C ALA A 116 -0.34 -17.50 13.07
N ALA A 117 0.76 -17.07 13.68
CA ALA A 117 2.09 -17.00 13.05
C ALA A 117 3.12 -17.63 13.99
N GLY A 118 3.94 -18.55 13.47
CA GLY A 118 4.94 -19.27 14.28
C GLY A 118 4.34 -19.97 15.50
N GLY A 119 3.10 -20.47 15.39
CA GLY A 119 2.39 -21.15 16.50
C GLY A 119 1.80 -20.22 17.56
N LYS A 120 1.92 -18.90 17.42
CA LYS A 120 1.29 -17.91 18.32
C LYS A 120 0.01 -17.37 17.69
N SER A 121 -1.09 -17.37 18.46
CA SER A 121 -2.36 -16.77 18.04
C SER A 121 -2.20 -15.27 17.79
N ILE A 122 -2.86 -14.79 16.76
CA ILE A 122 -2.91 -13.37 16.39
C ILE A 122 -4.38 -12.93 16.46
N ASP A 123 -4.61 -11.74 17.00
CA ASP A 123 -5.94 -11.13 17.00
C ASP A 123 -6.36 -10.83 15.56
N THR A 124 -7.40 -11.54 15.12
CA THR A 124 -7.96 -11.45 13.76
C THR A 124 -8.68 -10.13 13.48
N ASP A 125 -8.99 -9.36 14.50
CA ASP A 125 -9.60 -8.03 14.39
C ASP A 125 -8.55 -6.91 14.35
N SER A 126 -7.26 -7.24 14.48
CA SER A 126 -6.17 -6.29 14.26
C SER A 126 -6.26 -5.65 12.88
N LEU A 127 -5.92 -4.37 12.79
CA LEU A 127 -5.83 -3.67 11.50
C LEU A 127 -4.45 -3.90 10.86
N VAL A 128 -4.45 -4.14 9.55
CA VAL A 128 -3.24 -4.38 8.77
C VAL A 128 -3.14 -3.44 7.57
N SER A 129 -1.92 -3.12 7.20
CA SER A 129 -1.60 -2.39 5.98
C SER A 129 -1.68 -3.31 4.77
N MET A 130 -2.37 -2.84 3.73
CA MET A 130 -2.43 -3.47 2.41
C MET A 130 -1.91 -2.53 1.31
N ASN A 131 -0.99 -1.62 1.64
CA ASN A 131 -0.41 -0.64 0.71
C ASN A 131 -1.43 0.31 0.06
N MET A 132 -2.47 0.70 0.80
CA MET A 132 -3.44 1.67 0.34
C MET A 132 -3.28 2.97 1.13
N TRP A 133 -2.72 4.00 0.49
CA TRP A 133 -2.29 5.24 1.13
C TRP A 133 -2.98 6.46 0.55
N ALA A 134 -3.26 7.45 1.40
CA ALA A 134 -3.66 8.81 1.05
C ALA A 134 -2.49 9.74 1.36
N LEU A 135 -1.96 10.38 0.33
CA LEU A 135 -0.74 11.18 0.38
C LEU A 135 -0.98 12.59 -0.15
N THR A 136 -0.12 13.51 0.26
CA THR A 136 -0.15 14.91 -0.15
C THR A 136 0.83 15.18 -1.30
N PRO A 137 0.64 16.24 -2.11
CA PRO A 137 1.60 16.57 -3.17
C PRO A 137 3.02 16.78 -2.66
N GLU A 138 3.16 17.40 -1.47
CA GLU A 138 4.46 17.69 -0.84
C GLU A 138 5.19 16.42 -0.39
N PHE A 139 4.44 15.32 -0.18
CA PHE A 139 5.05 14.04 0.14
C PHE A 139 5.99 13.54 -0.98
N VAL A 140 5.73 13.93 -2.23
CA VAL A 140 6.60 13.59 -3.37
C VAL A 140 7.99 14.25 -3.24
N ASP A 141 8.06 15.45 -2.66
CA ASP A 141 9.34 16.13 -2.39
C ASP A 141 10.09 15.45 -1.23
N LEU A 142 9.38 14.94 -0.23
CA LEU A 142 9.99 14.09 0.80
C LEU A 142 10.55 12.79 0.20
N LEU A 143 9.79 12.15 -0.70
CA LEU A 143 10.27 10.95 -1.41
C LEU A 143 11.54 11.23 -2.21
N ASP A 144 11.62 12.38 -2.89
CA ASP A 144 12.80 12.76 -3.66
C ASP A 144 14.04 12.91 -2.77
N ALA A 145 13.91 13.65 -1.68
CA ALA A 145 14.99 13.82 -0.72
C ALA A 145 15.44 12.48 -0.10
N GLY A 146 14.48 11.65 0.31
CA GLY A 146 14.76 10.34 0.89
C GLY A 146 15.37 9.36 -0.11
N PHE A 147 15.01 9.46 -1.40
CA PHE A 147 15.59 8.59 -2.41
C PHE A 147 17.08 8.86 -2.62
N VAL A 148 17.51 10.11 -2.54
CA VAL A 148 18.95 10.46 -2.61
C VAL A 148 19.73 9.79 -1.47
N GLU A 149 19.23 9.94 -0.24
CA GLU A 149 19.85 9.33 0.95
C GLU A 149 19.85 7.79 0.87
N PHE A 150 18.73 7.21 0.40
CA PHE A 150 18.62 5.77 0.20
C PHE A 150 19.64 5.30 -0.84
N PHE A 151 19.76 5.98 -1.97
CA PHE A 151 20.65 5.60 -3.06
C PHE A 151 22.13 5.62 -2.62
N GLU A 152 22.54 6.67 -1.91
CA GLU A 152 23.89 6.79 -1.38
C GLU A 152 24.27 5.64 -0.43
N LYS A 153 23.32 5.11 0.33
CA LYS A 153 23.53 3.98 1.25
C LYS A 153 23.42 2.62 0.55
N ALA A 154 22.50 2.49 -0.38
CA ALA A 154 22.14 1.23 -1.01
C ALA A 154 23.08 0.83 -2.14
N GLU A 155 23.57 1.81 -2.90
CA GLU A 155 24.44 1.56 -4.04
C GLU A 155 25.73 0.82 -3.64
N PRO A 156 26.49 1.24 -2.63
CA PRO A 156 27.69 0.51 -2.22
C PRO A 156 27.38 -0.81 -1.49
N ALA A 157 26.20 -0.96 -0.88
CA ALA A 157 25.88 -2.12 -0.04
C ALA A 157 25.25 -3.26 -0.82
N ASN A 158 24.23 -2.99 -1.65
CA ASN A 158 23.46 -4.00 -2.36
C ASN A 158 22.73 -3.42 -3.59
N PRO A 159 23.45 -2.97 -4.62
CA PRO A 159 22.85 -2.22 -5.73
C PRO A 159 21.82 -3.01 -6.53
N LEU A 160 21.92 -4.35 -6.54
CA LEU A 160 21.03 -5.21 -7.33
C LEU A 160 19.72 -5.56 -6.62
N LYS A 161 19.67 -5.51 -5.28
CA LYS A 161 18.50 -5.98 -4.51
C LYS A 161 17.90 -4.94 -3.58
N ALA A 162 18.57 -3.80 -3.36
CA ALA A 162 18.01 -2.75 -2.51
C ALA A 162 16.71 -2.21 -3.11
N GLU A 163 15.72 -1.97 -2.26
CA GLU A 163 14.40 -1.46 -2.67
C GLU A 163 14.01 -0.28 -1.79
N TYR A 164 13.67 0.84 -2.41
CA TYR A 164 13.08 2.00 -1.77
C TYR A 164 11.58 1.79 -1.63
N LEU A 165 11.19 1.20 -0.50
CA LEU A 165 9.82 0.81 -0.25
C LEU A 165 9.03 1.94 0.41
N LEU A 166 7.90 2.29 -0.17
CA LEU A 166 7.02 3.36 0.31
C LEU A 166 6.65 3.21 1.80
N PRO A 167 6.17 2.05 2.28
CA PRO A 167 5.80 1.90 3.69
C PRO A 167 6.98 2.04 4.64
N ILE A 168 8.18 1.60 4.26
CA ILE A 168 9.39 1.75 5.08
C ILE A 168 9.75 3.24 5.21
N TYR A 169 9.74 3.97 4.11
CA TYR A 169 10.06 5.39 4.15
C TYR A 169 9.02 6.21 4.92
N ILE A 170 7.73 5.87 4.79
CA ILE A 170 6.67 6.49 5.62
C ILE A 170 6.94 6.23 7.12
N ASP A 171 7.34 5.02 7.48
CA ASP A 171 7.67 4.68 8.87
C ASP A 171 8.89 5.47 9.39
N GLU A 172 9.92 5.65 8.57
CA GLU A 172 11.07 6.50 8.90
C GLU A 172 10.65 7.97 9.14
N LEU A 173 9.78 8.52 8.28
CA LEU A 173 9.27 9.89 8.44
C LEU A 173 8.36 10.03 9.67
N LEU A 174 7.56 9.01 9.97
CA LEU A 174 6.71 8.94 11.16
C LEU A 174 7.56 9.00 12.44
N HIS A 175 8.60 8.16 12.52
CA HIS A 175 9.51 8.15 13.67
C HIS A 175 10.35 9.44 13.78
N ALA A 176 10.62 10.10 12.66
CA ALA A 176 11.26 11.42 12.64
C ALA A 176 10.32 12.57 12.98
N GLY A 177 9.03 12.31 13.20
CA GLY A 177 8.01 13.33 13.48
C GLY A 177 7.73 14.29 12.31
N LYS A 178 8.08 13.89 11.08
CA LYS A 178 7.87 14.69 9.87
C LYS A 178 6.48 14.53 9.27
N VAL A 179 5.82 13.41 9.55
CA VAL A 179 4.47 13.11 9.10
C VAL A 179 3.65 12.49 10.23
N SER A 180 2.33 12.58 10.11
CA SER A 180 1.37 11.81 10.88
C SER A 180 0.58 10.92 9.93
N VAL A 181 0.19 9.73 10.36
CA VAL A 181 -0.56 8.80 9.53
C VAL A 181 -1.83 8.39 10.26
N LYS A 182 -2.98 8.82 9.75
CA LYS A 182 -4.29 8.39 10.24
C LYS A 182 -4.63 7.03 9.68
N VAL A 183 -4.92 6.06 10.51
CA VAL A 183 -5.44 4.75 10.07
C VAL A 183 -6.95 4.85 9.95
N LEU A 184 -7.48 4.56 8.77
CA LEU A 184 -8.89 4.56 8.42
C LEU A 184 -9.38 3.11 8.38
N PRO A 185 -10.09 2.62 9.42
CA PRO A 185 -10.51 1.23 9.48
C PRO A 185 -11.54 0.93 8.38
N THR A 186 -11.36 -0.18 7.65
CA THR A 186 -12.34 -0.66 6.69
C THR A 186 -12.71 -2.12 6.96
N HIS A 187 -13.98 -2.45 6.73
CA HIS A 187 -14.49 -3.83 6.78
C HIS A 187 -14.53 -4.50 5.42
N ASP A 188 -14.07 -3.80 4.38
CA ASP A 188 -13.96 -4.35 3.04
C ASP A 188 -13.11 -5.63 3.05
N LYS A 189 -13.44 -6.54 2.15
CA LYS A 189 -12.57 -7.66 1.85
C LYS A 189 -11.48 -7.20 0.90
N TRP A 190 -10.25 -7.49 1.28
CA TRP A 190 -9.12 -7.42 0.36
C TRP A 190 -8.93 -8.80 -0.27
N PHE A 191 -8.64 -8.84 -1.56
CA PHE A 191 -8.14 -10.03 -2.23
C PHE A 191 -7.27 -9.65 -3.43
N GLY A 192 -6.28 -10.50 -3.68
CA GLY A 192 -5.33 -10.40 -4.78
C GLY A 192 -4.84 -11.79 -5.15
N VAL A 193 -3.99 -11.90 -6.14
CA VAL A 193 -3.41 -13.19 -6.57
C VAL A 193 -2.03 -13.32 -5.95
N THR A 194 -1.96 -13.96 -4.77
CA THR A 194 -0.69 -14.31 -4.12
C THR A 194 -0.16 -15.65 -4.62
N TYR A 195 -1.04 -16.61 -4.76
CA TYR A 195 -0.77 -17.95 -5.27
C TYR A 195 -1.53 -18.18 -6.57
N ALA A 196 -1.06 -19.08 -7.43
CA ALA A 196 -1.74 -19.40 -8.70
C ALA A 196 -3.18 -19.89 -8.45
N GLU A 197 -3.40 -20.59 -7.36
CA GLU A 197 -4.68 -21.12 -6.89
C GLU A 197 -5.68 -20.03 -6.50
N ASP A 198 -5.20 -18.86 -6.08
CA ASP A 198 -6.06 -17.72 -5.71
C ASP A 198 -6.85 -17.18 -6.91
N LYS A 199 -6.37 -17.42 -8.15
CA LYS A 199 -7.01 -16.88 -9.35
C LYS A 199 -8.49 -17.26 -9.46
N GLN A 200 -8.86 -18.51 -9.17
CA GLN A 200 -10.26 -18.93 -9.23
C GLN A 200 -11.07 -18.26 -8.14
N THR A 201 -10.54 -18.17 -6.93
CA THR A 201 -11.18 -17.47 -5.79
C THR A 201 -11.43 -16.01 -6.09
N VAL A 202 -10.49 -15.32 -6.77
CA VAL A 202 -10.66 -13.92 -7.20
C VAL A 202 -11.77 -13.81 -8.25
N ILE A 203 -11.80 -14.69 -9.25
CA ILE A 203 -12.87 -14.71 -10.27
C ILE A 203 -14.24 -14.89 -9.61
N ASP A 204 -14.37 -15.86 -8.72
CA ASP A 204 -15.62 -16.16 -8.03
C ASP A 204 -16.05 -15.02 -7.10
N SER A 205 -15.08 -14.35 -6.46
CA SER A 205 -15.33 -13.17 -5.63
C SER A 205 -15.89 -12.01 -6.44
N PHE A 206 -15.33 -11.70 -7.61
CA PHE A 206 -15.90 -10.68 -8.49
C PHE A 206 -17.26 -11.07 -9.05
N ALA A 207 -17.48 -12.32 -9.44
CA ALA A 207 -18.77 -12.80 -9.89
C ALA A 207 -19.84 -12.63 -8.79
N LYS A 208 -19.47 -12.91 -7.52
CA LYS A 208 -20.34 -12.71 -6.37
C LYS A 208 -20.64 -11.22 -6.15
N LEU A 209 -19.65 -10.32 -6.23
CA LEU A 209 -19.86 -8.88 -6.08
C LEU A 209 -20.83 -8.33 -7.12
N VAL A 210 -20.80 -8.84 -8.34
CA VAL A 210 -21.79 -8.50 -9.39
C VAL A 210 -23.15 -9.09 -9.09
N ALA A 211 -23.23 -10.35 -8.65
CA ALA A 211 -24.49 -11.01 -8.31
C ALA A 211 -25.18 -10.33 -7.11
N ASP A 212 -24.41 -9.89 -6.12
CA ASP A 212 -24.89 -9.18 -4.93
C ASP A 212 -25.25 -7.70 -5.23
N GLY A 213 -25.04 -7.22 -6.48
CA GLY A 213 -25.37 -5.86 -6.90
C GLY A 213 -24.38 -4.80 -6.40
N VAL A 214 -23.22 -5.19 -5.86
CA VAL A 214 -22.15 -4.26 -5.45
C VAL A 214 -21.59 -3.55 -6.68
N TYR A 215 -21.43 -4.29 -7.78
CA TYR A 215 -21.06 -3.77 -9.09
C TYR A 215 -22.12 -4.11 -10.13
N LYS A 216 -22.32 -3.22 -11.09
CA LYS A 216 -23.16 -3.49 -12.26
C LYS A 216 -22.45 -4.47 -13.18
N LYS A 217 -23.23 -5.33 -13.88
CA LYS A 217 -22.70 -6.23 -14.90
C LYS A 217 -21.99 -5.48 -16.02
N ASP A 218 -22.56 -4.35 -16.44
CA ASP A 218 -21.89 -3.35 -17.28
C ASP A 218 -21.31 -2.26 -16.35
N LEU A 219 -20.03 -2.42 -16.00
CA LEU A 219 -19.34 -1.63 -14.98
C LEU A 219 -19.38 -0.12 -15.28
N PHE A 220 -19.40 0.27 -16.55
CA PHE A 220 -19.34 1.66 -16.98
C PHE A 220 -20.70 2.24 -17.39
N SER A 221 -21.79 1.50 -17.21
CA SER A 221 -23.13 1.90 -17.66
C SER A 221 -23.67 3.17 -16.99
N ASP A 222 -23.11 3.56 -15.83
CA ASP A 222 -23.45 4.76 -15.08
C ASP A 222 -22.48 5.93 -15.25
N LEU A 223 -21.41 5.76 -15.98
CA LEU A 223 -20.55 6.88 -16.34
C LEU A 223 -21.28 7.74 -17.38
N LYS A 224 -21.54 8.99 -17.03
CA LYS A 224 -22.02 9.97 -18.01
C LYS A 224 -20.94 10.17 -19.07
N LYS A 225 -21.33 9.95 -20.33
CA LYS A 225 -20.49 10.31 -21.49
C LYS A 225 -20.37 11.81 -21.61
#